data_edc2077cca49ed62c78e2a3e6bcb4499
#
_entry.id   edc2077cca49ed62c78e2a3e6bcb4499
#
_cell.length_a   1.000
_cell.length_b   1.000
_cell.length_c   1.000
_cell.angle_alpha   90.00
_cell.angle_beta   90.00
_cell.angle_gamma   90.00
#
_symmetry.space_group_name_H-M   'P 1'
#
loop_
_entity.id
_entity.type
_entity.pdbx_description
1 polymer ?
#
loop_
_entity_poly.entity_id
_entity_poly.type
_entity_poly.pdbx_seq_one_letter_code
_entity_poly.pdbx_strand_id
1 'polypeptide(L)'
;MTRYTLPAIVLHWLMALLIIAAFVLGLVMVNIPGLTPAKLKYFSWHKWLGVTILGLACLRMLWRVFHPAPPYPHSMPVWQQKAAGGLHSLMYLLIFAVPLSGYFYSLAAGVPVVYLGVIPLPVLIGPNPELKPILKLTHYVLNMMLLGGFTLHVLAALKHHFVDRDGVFKRILP
;
A
#
# COMPACT_ATOMS: atom_id res chain seq x y z
N MET A 1 28.74 -0.87 -4.54
CA MET A 1 27.51 -0.38 -3.88
C MET A 1 26.76 -1.57 -3.30
N THR A 2 26.38 -1.50 -2.03
CA THR A 2 25.51 -2.51 -1.41
C THR A 2 24.09 -2.41 -1.97
N ARG A 3 23.52 -3.52 -2.43
CA ARG A 3 22.16 -3.61 -2.98
C ARG A 3 21.21 -4.24 -1.95
N TYR A 4 19.93 -4.05 -2.14
CA TYR A 4 18.92 -4.85 -1.42
C TYR A 4 19.00 -6.33 -1.83
N THR A 5 18.55 -7.21 -0.95
CA THR A 5 18.41 -8.64 -1.26
C THR A 5 17.34 -8.85 -2.34
N LEU A 6 17.49 -9.89 -3.16
CA LEU A 6 16.53 -10.19 -4.22
C LEU A 6 15.06 -10.30 -3.70
N PRO A 7 14.76 -10.98 -2.58
CA PRO A 7 13.40 -11.00 -2.04
C PRO A 7 12.88 -9.59 -1.68
N ALA A 8 13.73 -8.70 -1.14
CA ALA A 8 13.32 -7.33 -0.83
C ALA A 8 12.98 -6.53 -2.10
N ILE A 9 13.73 -6.75 -3.20
CA ILE A 9 13.48 -6.14 -4.51
C ILE A 9 12.16 -6.65 -5.10
N VAL A 10 11.98 -7.98 -5.13
CA VAL A 10 10.77 -8.61 -5.68
C VAL A 10 9.52 -8.16 -4.91
N LEU A 11 9.55 -8.22 -3.58
CA LEU A 11 8.44 -7.77 -2.75
C LEU A 11 8.13 -6.27 -2.96
N HIS A 12 9.16 -5.44 -3.16
CA HIS A 12 8.96 -4.02 -3.43
C HIS A 12 8.17 -3.79 -4.71
N TRP A 13 8.63 -4.33 -5.81
CA TRP A 13 8.03 -4.10 -7.12
C TRP A 13 6.67 -4.77 -7.24
N LEU A 14 6.52 -5.99 -6.73
CA LEU A 14 5.22 -6.66 -6.68
C LEU A 14 4.19 -5.84 -5.92
N MET A 15 4.54 -5.36 -4.71
CA MET A 15 3.64 -4.53 -3.91
C MET A 15 3.32 -3.20 -4.59
N ALA A 16 4.31 -2.54 -5.22
CA ALA A 16 4.09 -1.31 -5.97
C ALA A 16 3.04 -1.51 -7.08
N LEU A 17 3.16 -2.57 -7.87
CA LEU A 17 2.20 -2.91 -8.93
C LEU A 17 0.80 -3.22 -8.37
N LEU A 18 0.72 -4.01 -7.30
CA LEU A 18 -0.57 -4.36 -6.68
C LEU A 18 -1.25 -3.14 -6.04
N ILE A 19 -0.50 -2.22 -5.42
CA ILE A 19 -1.04 -0.98 -4.86
C ILE A 19 -1.60 -0.08 -5.98
N ILE A 20 -0.87 0.07 -7.09
CA ILE A 20 -1.36 0.83 -8.26
C ILE A 20 -2.64 0.17 -8.81
N ALA A 21 -2.65 -1.15 -8.99
CA ALA A 21 -3.81 -1.88 -9.47
C ALA A 21 -5.02 -1.73 -8.55
N ALA A 22 -4.82 -1.82 -7.22
CA ALA A 22 -5.88 -1.64 -6.24
C ALA A 22 -6.43 -0.21 -6.26
N PHE A 23 -5.57 0.79 -6.41
CA PHE A 23 -5.96 2.20 -6.50
C PHE A 23 -6.80 2.47 -7.76
N VAL A 24 -6.31 2.02 -8.92
CA VAL A 24 -7.02 2.14 -10.21
C VAL A 24 -8.38 1.44 -10.13
N LEU A 25 -8.42 0.21 -9.61
CA LEU A 25 -9.66 -0.55 -9.45
C LEU A 25 -10.63 0.16 -8.50
N GLY A 26 -10.12 0.76 -7.42
CA GLY A 26 -10.89 1.59 -6.50
C GLY A 26 -11.56 2.77 -7.20
N LEU A 27 -10.82 3.49 -8.05
CA LEU A 27 -11.37 4.60 -8.85
C LEU A 27 -12.42 4.10 -9.87
N VAL A 28 -12.14 3.01 -10.55
CA VAL A 28 -13.07 2.45 -11.55
C VAL A 28 -14.38 2.03 -10.88
N MET A 29 -14.31 1.23 -9.80
CA MET A 29 -15.53 0.68 -9.19
C MET A 29 -16.46 1.73 -8.61
N VAL A 30 -15.94 2.85 -8.08
CA VAL A 30 -16.80 3.91 -7.51
C VAL A 30 -17.51 4.72 -8.59
N ASN A 31 -16.96 4.79 -9.80
CA ASN A 31 -17.52 5.52 -10.93
C ASN A 31 -18.53 4.71 -11.76
N ILE A 32 -18.68 3.40 -11.53
CA ILE A 32 -19.72 2.61 -12.20
C ILE A 32 -21.09 2.98 -11.58
N PRO A 33 -22.08 3.43 -12.36
CA PRO A 33 -23.40 3.78 -11.84
C PRO A 33 -24.17 2.54 -11.40
N GLY A 34 -25.00 2.69 -10.36
CA GLY A 34 -25.87 1.64 -9.85
C GLY A 34 -25.14 0.46 -9.19
N LEU A 35 -25.90 -0.55 -8.77
CA LEU A 35 -25.39 -1.83 -8.25
C LEU A 35 -25.48 -2.89 -9.35
N THR A 36 -24.46 -2.94 -10.20
CA THR A 36 -24.38 -3.92 -11.29
C THR A 36 -23.53 -5.14 -10.88
N PRO A 37 -23.72 -6.32 -11.50
CA PRO A 37 -22.86 -7.49 -11.27
C PRO A 37 -21.36 -7.16 -11.51
N ALA A 38 -21.05 -6.35 -12.52
CA ALA A 38 -19.69 -5.91 -12.81
C ALA A 38 -19.11 -5.08 -11.65
N LYS A 39 -19.87 -4.11 -11.12
CA LYS A 39 -19.45 -3.31 -9.98
C LYS A 39 -19.17 -4.18 -8.75
N LEU A 40 -20.04 -5.14 -8.44
CA LEU A 40 -19.86 -6.07 -7.32
C LEU A 40 -18.61 -6.93 -7.48
N LYS A 41 -18.32 -7.39 -8.70
CA LYS A 41 -17.10 -8.12 -9.04
C LYS A 41 -15.85 -7.29 -8.79
N TYR A 42 -15.84 -6.00 -9.18
CA TYR A 42 -14.70 -5.10 -8.94
C TYR A 42 -14.52 -4.81 -7.46
N PHE A 43 -15.59 -4.66 -6.68
CA PHE A 43 -15.49 -4.56 -5.22
C PHE A 43 -14.84 -5.81 -4.61
N SER A 44 -15.19 -7.00 -5.08
CA SER A 44 -14.58 -8.25 -4.61
C SER A 44 -13.08 -8.29 -4.94
N TRP A 45 -12.69 -7.98 -6.17
CA TRP A 45 -11.30 -7.95 -6.58
C TRP A 45 -10.48 -6.90 -5.82
N HIS A 46 -11.04 -5.70 -5.60
CA HIS A 46 -10.38 -4.67 -4.80
C HIS A 46 -10.13 -5.14 -3.36
N LYS A 47 -11.11 -5.79 -2.74
CA LYS A 47 -10.95 -6.37 -1.39
C LYS A 47 -9.89 -7.46 -1.36
N TRP A 48 -9.86 -8.33 -2.37
CA TRP A 48 -8.84 -9.38 -2.48
C TRP A 48 -7.43 -8.79 -2.63
N LEU A 49 -7.26 -7.78 -3.48
CA LEU A 49 -5.99 -7.06 -3.60
C LEU A 49 -5.58 -6.44 -2.26
N GLY A 50 -6.51 -5.82 -1.54
CA GLY A 50 -6.23 -5.25 -0.22
C GLY A 50 -5.71 -6.30 0.78
N VAL A 51 -6.35 -7.47 0.84
CA VAL A 51 -5.91 -8.60 1.70
C VAL A 51 -4.54 -9.12 1.27
N THR A 52 -4.31 -9.28 -0.05
CA THR A 52 -3.03 -9.72 -0.58
C THR A 52 -1.91 -8.73 -0.24
N ILE A 53 -2.15 -7.42 -0.44
CA ILE A 53 -1.19 -6.36 -0.09
C ILE A 53 -0.87 -6.40 1.40
N LEU A 54 -1.87 -6.57 2.27
CA LEU A 54 -1.66 -6.67 3.71
C LEU A 54 -0.77 -7.86 4.08
N GLY A 55 -1.03 -9.03 3.50
CA GLY A 55 -0.20 -10.23 3.70
C GLY A 55 1.25 -10.03 3.21
N LEU A 56 1.43 -9.44 2.03
CA LEU A 56 2.76 -9.12 1.49
C LEU A 56 3.48 -8.04 2.33
N ALA A 57 2.74 -7.08 2.91
CA ALA A 57 3.29 -6.08 3.81
C ALA A 57 3.86 -6.72 5.09
N CYS A 58 3.12 -7.68 5.68
CA CYS A 58 3.61 -8.48 6.81
C CYS A 58 4.89 -9.23 6.44
N LEU A 59 4.89 -9.94 5.30
CA LEU A 59 6.05 -10.67 4.82
C LEU A 59 7.26 -9.75 4.58
N ARG A 60 7.04 -8.59 3.95
CA ARG A 60 8.08 -7.59 3.70
C ARG A 60 8.63 -6.99 4.99
N MET A 61 7.79 -6.70 5.97
CA MET A 61 8.22 -6.19 7.28
C MET A 61 9.06 -7.24 8.00
N LEU A 62 8.60 -8.50 8.03
CA LEU A 62 9.34 -9.61 8.61
C LEU A 62 10.70 -9.80 7.93
N TRP A 63 10.73 -9.78 6.59
CA TRP A 63 11.98 -9.88 5.84
C TRP A 63 12.96 -8.76 6.21
N ARG A 64 12.47 -7.52 6.36
CA ARG A 64 13.27 -6.36 6.71
C ARG A 64 13.88 -6.42 8.13
N VAL A 65 13.22 -7.08 9.07
CA VAL A 65 13.76 -7.28 10.43
C VAL A 65 15.05 -8.11 10.37
N PHE A 66 15.08 -9.16 9.54
CA PHE A 66 16.25 -10.02 9.40
C PHE A 66 17.27 -9.55 8.35
N HIS A 67 16.87 -8.65 7.44
CA HIS A 67 17.69 -8.12 6.37
C HIS A 67 17.60 -6.59 6.32
N PRO A 68 18.36 -5.88 7.18
CA PRO A 68 18.33 -4.42 7.23
C PRO A 68 18.65 -3.78 5.87
N ALA A 69 18.12 -2.58 5.66
CA ALA A 69 18.41 -1.82 4.44
C ALA A 69 19.88 -1.46 4.35
N PRO A 70 20.45 -1.38 3.14
CA PRO A 70 21.77 -0.83 2.92
C PRO A 70 21.89 0.60 3.50
N PRO A 71 23.02 0.98 4.11
CA PRO A 71 23.22 2.31 4.64
C PRO A 71 23.12 3.38 3.54
N TYR A 72 22.72 4.59 3.90
CA TYR A 72 22.68 5.70 2.96
C TYR A 72 24.09 6.04 2.44
N PRO A 73 24.22 6.58 1.21
CA PRO A 73 25.50 7.06 0.71
C PRO A 73 26.08 8.16 1.61
N HIS A 74 27.40 8.19 1.80
CA HIS A 74 28.05 9.25 2.56
C HIS A 74 27.85 10.66 1.97
N SER A 75 27.62 10.74 0.66
CA SER A 75 27.30 11.99 -0.06
C SER A 75 25.92 12.55 0.23
N MET A 76 25.02 11.73 0.82
CA MET A 76 23.63 12.13 1.08
C MET A 76 23.55 12.99 2.36
N PRO A 77 23.04 14.24 2.27
CA PRO A 77 22.88 15.11 3.44
C PRO A 77 21.99 14.48 4.52
N VAL A 78 22.28 14.75 5.79
CA VAL A 78 21.56 14.16 6.94
C VAL A 78 20.06 14.46 6.91
N TRP A 79 19.67 15.65 6.48
CA TRP A 79 18.24 15.98 6.37
C TRP A 79 17.49 15.12 5.33
N GLN A 80 18.16 14.80 4.19
CA GLN A 80 17.58 13.89 3.19
C GLN A 80 17.44 12.46 3.73
N GLN A 81 18.44 11.97 4.47
CA GLN A 81 18.36 10.65 5.13
C GLN A 81 17.18 10.59 6.10
N LYS A 82 16.97 11.64 6.92
CA LYS A 82 15.85 11.73 7.86
C LYS A 82 14.50 11.80 7.11
N ALA A 83 14.42 12.62 6.05
CA ALA A 83 13.21 12.74 5.23
C ALA A 83 12.86 11.41 4.55
N ALA A 84 13.85 10.71 3.97
CA ALA A 84 13.66 9.39 3.37
C ALA A 84 13.20 8.36 4.41
N GLY A 85 13.82 8.33 5.60
CA GLY A 85 13.42 7.46 6.70
C GLY A 85 11.98 7.73 7.15
N GLY A 86 11.62 8.99 7.34
CA GLY A 86 10.27 9.40 7.73
C GLY A 86 9.22 9.04 6.68
N LEU A 87 9.49 9.30 5.39
CA LEU A 87 8.60 8.95 4.29
C LEU A 87 8.38 7.43 4.20
N HIS A 88 9.46 6.63 4.30
CA HIS A 88 9.32 5.17 4.30
C HIS A 88 8.51 4.67 5.50
N SER A 89 8.73 5.21 6.69
CA SER A 89 7.95 4.83 7.90
C SER A 89 6.47 5.17 7.73
N LEU A 90 6.17 6.36 7.20
CA LEU A 90 4.80 6.77 6.89
C LEU A 90 4.15 5.83 5.85
N MET A 91 4.86 5.50 4.78
CA MET A 91 4.34 4.59 3.76
C MET A 91 4.08 3.19 4.34
N TYR A 92 4.96 2.66 5.19
CA TYR A 92 4.69 1.39 5.88
C TYR A 92 3.41 1.47 6.72
N LEU A 93 3.26 2.52 7.53
CA LEU A 93 2.04 2.73 8.30
C LEU A 93 0.80 2.73 7.41
N LEU A 94 0.84 3.48 6.30
CA LEU A 94 -0.29 3.60 5.37
C LEU A 94 -0.59 2.29 4.63
N ILE A 95 0.43 1.51 4.24
CA ILE A 95 0.24 0.21 3.58
C ILE A 95 -0.50 -0.78 4.49
N PHE A 96 -0.39 -0.66 5.81
CA PHE A 96 -1.20 -1.42 6.77
C PHE A 96 -2.56 -0.78 7.03
N ALA A 97 -2.59 0.53 7.27
CA ALA A 97 -3.79 1.25 7.65
C ALA A 97 -4.87 1.27 6.55
N VAL A 98 -4.47 1.42 5.27
CA VAL A 98 -5.40 1.47 4.13
C VAL A 98 -6.21 0.18 3.99
N PRO A 99 -5.63 -1.03 3.85
CA PRO A 99 -6.44 -2.24 3.73
C PRO A 99 -7.25 -2.55 4.99
N LEU A 100 -6.72 -2.26 6.18
CA LEU A 100 -7.49 -2.44 7.43
C LEU A 100 -8.70 -1.52 7.48
N SER A 101 -8.56 -0.23 7.14
CA SER A 101 -9.70 0.69 7.09
C SER A 101 -10.76 0.26 6.07
N GLY A 102 -10.36 -0.24 4.91
CA GLY A 102 -11.26 -0.79 3.89
C GLY A 102 -11.99 -2.06 4.35
N TYR A 103 -11.28 -2.90 5.10
CA TYR A 103 -11.86 -4.09 5.72
C TYR A 103 -12.96 -3.74 6.73
N PHE A 104 -12.67 -2.87 7.69
CA PHE A 104 -13.66 -2.41 8.66
C PHE A 104 -14.81 -1.64 8.00
N TYR A 105 -14.55 -0.84 6.96
CA TYR A 105 -15.61 -0.20 6.18
C TYR A 105 -16.55 -1.23 5.52
N SER A 106 -15.99 -2.31 4.96
CA SER A 106 -16.80 -3.39 4.37
C SER A 106 -17.69 -4.07 5.41
N LEU A 107 -17.16 -4.36 6.60
CA LEU A 107 -17.91 -4.95 7.71
C LEU A 107 -19.01 -4.02 8.22
N ALA A 108 -18.73 -2.76 8.46
CA ALA A 108 -19.71 -1.75 8.88
C ALA A 108 -20.81 -1.54 7.84
N ALA A 109 -20.52 -1.79 6.56
CA ALA A 109 -21.49 -1.77 5.47
C ALA A 109 -22.35 -3.06 5.39
N GLY A 110 -22.11 -4.05 6.26
CA GLY A 110 -22.81 -5.32 6.26
C GLY A 110 -22.34 -6.30 5.15
N VAL A 111 -21.14 -6.08 4.61
CA VAL A 111 -20.60 -6.91 3.52
C VAL A 111 -19.32 -7.61 3.98
N PRO A 112 -19.41 -8.85 4.51
CA PRO A 112 -18.25 -9.62 4.91
C PRO A 112 -17.27 -9.82 3.76
N VAL A 113 -15.99 -9.99 4.11
CA VAL A 113 -14.94 -10.22 3.13
C VAL A 113 -14.67 -11.72 3.01
N VAL A 114 -14.91 -12.28 1.83
CA VAL A 114 -14.53 -13.65 1.47
C VAL A 114 -13.37 -13.57 0.49
N TYR A 115 -12.18 -13.90 0.96
CA TYR A 115 -10.96 -13.80 0.15
C TYR A 115 -10.98 -14.86 -0.95
N LEU A 116 -10.71 -14.42 -2.19
CA LEU A 116 -10.79 -15.24 -3.42
C LEU A 116 -12.13 -15.99 -3.62
N GLY A 117 -13.19 -15.55 -2.92
CA GLY A 117 -14.48 -16.20 -2.98
C GLY A 117 -14.60 -17.52 -2.19
N VAL A 118 -13.55 -17.92 -1.46
CA VAL A 118 -13.46 -19.23 -0.78
C VAL A 118 -13.13 -19.11 0.71
N ILE A 119 -12.29 -18.13 1.11
CA ILE A 119 -11.82 -18.01 2.50
C ILE A 119 -12.56 -16.87 3.19
N PRO A 120 -13.54 -17.17 4.06
CA PRO A 120 -14.20 -16.13 4.84
C PRO A 120 -13.24 -15.55 5.89
N LEU A 121 -13.08 -14.22 5.89
CA LEU A 121 -12.34 -13.54 6.94
C LEU A 121 -13.24 -13.31 8.16
N PRO A 122 -12.66 -13.23 9.39
CA PRO A 122 -13.39 -13.02 10.62
C PRO A 122 -14.28 -11.78 10.56
N VAL A 123 -15.51 -11.85 11.06
CA VAL A 123 -16.40 -10.69 11.18
C VAL A 123 -16.16 -10.05 12.55
N LEU A 124 -15.25 -9.06 12.60
CA LEU A 124 -14.82 -8.42 13.85
C LEU A 124 -15.81 -7.37 14.36
N ILE A 125 -16.63 -6.78 13.46
CA ILE A 125 -17.71 -5.86 13.80
C ILE A 125 -18.95 -6.17 12.96
N GLY A 126 -20.13 -5.96 13.52
CA GLY A 126 -21.40 -6.06 12.78
C GLY A 126 -21.67 -4.84 11.90
N PRO A 127 -22.75 -4.89 11.08
CA PRO A 127 -23.25 -3.73 10.34
C PRO A 127 -23.49 -2.55 11.29
N ASN A 128 -22.98 -1.39 10.92
CA ASN A 128 -23.09 -0.18 11.75
C ASN A 128 -23.28 1.05 10.85
N PRO A 129 -24.51 1.59 10.75
CA PRO A 129 -24.81 2.75 9.91
C PRO A 129 -24.07 4.03 10.30
N GLU A 130 -23.72 4.18 11.58
CA GLU A 130 -23.01 5.38 12.08
C GLU A 130 -21.53 5.31 11.77
N LEU A 131 -20.88 4.15 11.95
CA LEU A 131 -19.46 3.95 11.64
C LEU A 131 -19.18 3.89 10.14
N LYS A 132 -20.13 3.43 9.33
CA LYS A 132 -19.94 3.29 7.89
C LYS A 132 -19.45 4.57 7.19
N PRO A 133 -20.07 5.75 7.35
CA PRO A 133 -19.58 6.99 6.73
C PRO A 133 -18.20 7.42 7.25
N ILE A 134 -17.94 7.22 8.54
CA ILE A 134 -16.65 7.55 9.16
C ILE A 134 -15.55 6.68 8.55
N LEU A 135 -15.73 5.36 8.50
CA LEU A 135 -14.75 4.43 7.94
C LEU A 135 -14.56 4.62 6.42
N LYS A 136 -15.62 5.00 5.70
CA LYS A 136 -15.52 5.38 4.29
C LYS A 136 -14.60 6.59 4.11
N LEU A 137 -14.82 7.65 4.90
CA LEU A 137 -13.99 8.86 4.87
C LEU A 137 -12.55 8.55 5.28
N THR A 138 -12.35 7.77 6.35
CA THR A 138 -11.04 7.33 6.81
C THR A 138 -10.30 6.58 5.71
N HIS A 139 -10.94 5.60 5.07
CA HIS A 139 -10.33 4.86 3.97
C HIS A 139 -9.96 5.78 2.79
N TYR A 140 -10.81 6.74 2.44
CA TYR A 140 -10.53 7.71 1.40
C TYR A 140 -9.32 8.60 1.76
N VAL A 141 -9.30 9.18 2.96
CA VAL A 141 -8.21 10.07 3.40
C VAL A 141 -6.88 9.31 3.45
N LEU A 142 -6.85 8.10 4.01
CA LEU A 142 -5.65 7.27 4.06
C LEU A 142 -5.14 6.91 2.65
N ASN A 143 -6.04 6.66 1.69
CA ASN A 143 -5.66 6.45 0.29
C ASN A 143 -5.03 7.70 -0.33
N MET A 144 -5.58 8.90 -0.07
CA MET A 144 -5.00 10.16 -0.57
C MET A 144 -3.62 10.43 0.05
N MET A 145 -3.45 10.14 1.34
CA MET A 145 -2.14 10.22 2.00
C MET A 145 -1.14 9.23 1.38
N LEU A 146 -1.56 7.98 1.11
CA LEU A 146 -0.72 6.99 0.46
C LEU A 146 -0.34 7.42 -0.96
N LEU A 147 -1.28 7.98 -1.74
CA LEU A 147 -1.01 8.50 -3.07
C LEU A 147 0.01 9.65 -3.04
N GLY A 148 -0.14 10.60 -2.11
CA GLY A 148 0.81 11.69 -1.90
C GLY A 148 2.20 11.18 -1.52
N GLY A 149 2.27 10.25 -0.55
CA GLY A 149 3.53 9.60 -0.14
C GLY A 149 4.18 8.83 -1.28
N PHE A 150 3.41 8.07 -2.06
CA PHE A 150 3.88 7.35 -3.24
C PHE A 150 4.45 8.31 -4.29
N THR A 151 3.74 9.39 -4.58
CA THR A 151 4.19 10.41 -5.55
C THR A 151 5.52 11.03 -5.10
N LEU A 152 5.63 11.45 -3.84
CA LEU A 152 6.87 11.99 -3.27
C LEU A 152 8.00 10.96 -3.32
N HIS A 153 7.72 9.69 -3.03
CA HIS A 153 8.70 8.61 -3.08
C HIS A 153 9.26 8.41 -4.49
N VAL A 154 8.37 8.38 -5.50
CA VAL A 154 8.78 8.26 -6.91
C VAL A 154 9.58 9.47 -7.36
N LEU A 155 9.13 10.69 -7.05
CA LEU A 155 9.85 11.92 -7.41
C LEU A 155 11.23 11.99 -6.75
N ALA A 156 11.34 11.59 -5.48
CA ALA A 156 12.64 11.50 -4.78
C ALA A 156 13.56 10.46 -5.45
N ALA A 157 13.05 9.28 -5.81
CA ALA A 157 13.82 8.25 -6.50
C ALA A 157 14.31 8.74 -7.87
N LEU A 158 13.49 9.44 -8.64
CA LEU A 158 13.86 10.06 -9.92
C LEU A 158 14.91 11.16 -9.72
N LYS A 159 14.76 12.00 -8.69
CA LYS A 159 15.77 13.01 -8.33
C LYS A 159 17.11 12.35 -8.05
N HIS A 160 17.18 11.31 -7.22
CA HIS A 160 18.40 10.55 -6.94
C HIS A 160 19.02 9.93 -8.21
N HIS A 161 18.18 9.51 -9.15
CA HIS A 161 18.64 8.89 -10.41
C HIS A 161 19.21 9.91 -11.40
N PHE A 162 18.47 10.99 -11.69
CA PHE A 162 18.79 11.93 -12.77
C PHE A 162 19.59 13.14 -12.32
N VAL A 163 19.35 13.65 -11.09
CA VAL A 163 19.96 14.88 -10.58
C VAL A 163 21.16 14.56 -9.70
N ASP A 164 20.95 13.83 -8.60
CA ASP A 164 22.00 13.55 -7.62
C ASP A 164 22.99 12.48 -8.11
N ARG A 165 22.51 11.55 -8.94
CA ARG A 165 23.30 10.44 -9.55
C ARG A 165 24.09 9.63 -8.53
N ASP A 166 23.55 9.51 -7.31
CA ASP A 166 24.20 8.91 -6.14
C ASP A 166 24.04 7.39 -6.06
N GLY A 167 23.33 6.79 -7.02
CA GLY A 167 23.13 5.35 -7.15
C GLY A 167 22.07 4.77 -6.19
N VAL A 168 21.38 5.57 -5.37
CA VAL A 168 20.33 5.10 -4.45
C VAL A 168 19.24 4.33 -5.18
N PHE A 169 18.74 4.87 -6.29
CA PHE A 169 17.70 4.21 -7.11
C PHE A 169 18.15 2.85 -7.63
N LYS A 170 19.42 2.72 -8.06
CA LYS A 170 19.95 1.45 -8.62
C LYS A 170 19.99 0.30 -7.61
N ARG A 171 19.89 0.58 -6.30
CA ARG A 171 19.93 -0.45 -5.25
C ARG A 171 18.66 -1.30 -5.19
N ILE A 172 17.53 -0.78 -5.69
CA ILE A 172 16.21 -1.45 -5.68
C ILE A 172 15.80 -1.96 -7.08
N LEU A 173 16.58 -1.67 -8.12
CA LEU A 173 16.33 -2.23 -9.45
C LEU A 173 16.63 -3.74 -9.47
N PRO A 174 15.88 -4.53 -10.27
CA PRO A 174 16.15 -5.95 -10.50
C PRO A 174 17.54 -6.24 -11.03
#